data_aaa759810ad5e61e146a8ed6911aeb42
#
_entry.id   aaa759810ad5e61e146a8ed6911aeb42
#
_cell.length_a   1.000
_cell.length_b   1.000
_cell.length_c   1.000
_cell.angle_alpha   90.00
_cell.angle_beta   90.00
_cell.angle_gamma   90.00
#
_symmetry.space_group_name_H-M   'P 1'
#
loop_
_entity.id
_entity.type
_entity.pdbx_description
1 polymer ?
#
loop_
_entity_poly.entity_id
_entity_poly.type
_entity_poly.pdbx_seq_one_letter_code
_entity_poly.pdbx_strand_id
1 'polypeptide(L)'
;MARIAGINIPPHQHAEIGLTAIFGIGRTRARKICEATGIPYSKKVKDLTDADLEKIRDQIAQFTIEGDLRRETTMNIKRLMDIGCYRGVRHKKGLPVRGQRTRTNARTRKGPRKAVRLTKSATAA
;
A
#
# COMPACT_ATOMS: atom_id res chain seq x y z
N MET A 1 15.78 17.29 -4.70
CA MET A 1 14.75 16.37 -4.18
C MET A 1 15.18 14.92 -4.43
N ALA A 2 15.15 14.11 -3.40
CA ALA A 2 15.57 12.71 -3.53
C ALA A 2 14.51 11.89 -4.29
N ARG A 3 14.97 11.04 -5.21
CA ARG A 3 14.08 10.17 -5.96
C ARG A 3 14.57 8.74 -5.85
N ILE A 4 13.72 7.86 -5.33
CA ILE A 4 14.04 6.45 -5.11
C ILE A 4 12.90 5.61 -5.68
N ALA A 5 13.25 4.58 -6.46
CA ALA A 5 12.28 3.69 -7.09
C ALA A 5 11.22 4.45 -7.93
N GLY A 6 11.62 5.56 -8.53
CA GLY A 6 10.72 6.39 -9.32
C GLY A 6 9.82 7.32 -8.50
N ILE A 7 9.96 7.34 -7.20
CA ILE A 7 9.13 8.14 -6.29
C ILE A 7 9.94 9.31 -5.74
N ASN A 8 9.36 10.50 -5.77
CA ASN A 8 9.95 11.68 -5.16
C ASN A 8 9.71 11.64 -3.66
N ILE A 9 10.79 11.62 -2.89
CA ILE A 9 10.71 11.57 -1.43
C ILE A 9 10.63 13.00 -0.90
N PRO A 10 9.68 13.33 -0.01
CA PRO A 10 9.57 14.68 0.54
C PRO A 10 10.84 15.08 1.28
N PRO A 11 11.47 16.23 0.92
CA PRO A 11 12.76 16.60 1.50
C PRO A 11 12.69 17.12 2.94
N HIS A 12 11.51 17.55 3.38
CA HIS A 12 11.32 18.10 4.72
C HIS A 12 11.08 17.04 5.79
N GLN A 13 10.88 15.79 5.38
CA GLN A 13 10.61 14.68 6.32
C GLN A 13 11.90 14.01 6.77
N HIS A 14 11.86 13.37 7.94
CA HIS A 14 12.93 12.50 8.38
C HIS A 14 13.05 11.30 7.44
N ALA A 15 14.25 10.72 7.35
CA ALA A 15 14.49 9.60 6.43
C ALA A 15 13.53 8.43 6.70
N GLU A 16 13.28 8.12 7.96
CA GLU A 16 12.35 7.06 8.35
C GLU A 16 10.95 7.29 7.78
N ILE A 17 10.45 8.49 7.90
CA ILE A 17 9.09 8.83 7.43
C ILE A 17 9.07 9.01 5.91
N GLY A 18 10.10 9.64 5.35
CA GLY A 18 10.18 9.87 3.92
C GLY A 18 10.15 8.58 3.10
N LEU A 19 10.83 7.55 3.56
CA LEU A 19 10.86 6.26 2.88
C LEU A 19 9.50 5.58 2.81
N THR A 20 8.59 5.89 3.72
CA THR A 20 7.24 5.33 3.70
C THR A 20 6.40 5.81 2.51
N ALA A 21 6.85 6.82 1.77
CA ALA A 21 6.20 7.25 0.53
C ALA A 21 6.27 6.19 -0.56
N ILE A 22 7.19 5.24 -0.45
CA ILE A 22 7.36 4.16 -1.41
C ILE A 22 6.35 3.05 -1.08
N PHE A 23 5.57 2.63 -2.06
CA PHE A 23 4.61 1.56 -1.87
C PHE A 23 5.33 0.25 -1.54
N GLY A 24 5.00 -0.36 -0.43
CA GLY A 24 5.65 -1.59 0.05
C GLY A 24 6.65 -1.35 1.17
N ILE A 25 6.97 -0.10 1.49
CA ILE A 25 7.85 0.24 2.60
C ILE A 25 7.03 0.95 3.66
N GLY A 26 6.82 0.28 4.77
CA GLY A 26 6.20 0.86 5.95
C GLY A 26 7.25 1.38 6.91
N ARG A 27 6.81 1.88 8.05
CA ARG A 27 7.71 2.47 9.05
C ARG A 27 8.76 1.49 9.56
N THR A 28 8.38 0.23 9.76
CA THR A 28 9.30 -0.80 10.24
C THR A 28 10.41 -1.10 9.23
N ARG A 29 10.05 -1.24 7.95
CA ARG A 29 11.02 -1.46 6.88
C ARG A 29 11.92 -0.24 6.70
N ALA A 30 11.35 0.96 6.81
CA ALA A 30 12.13 2.19 6.74
C ALA A 30 13.18 2.25 7.84
N ARG A 31 12.83 1.87 9.06
CA ARG A 31 13.78 1.78 10.17
C ARG A 31 14.89 0.76 9.92
N LYS A 32 14.53 -0.40 9.41
CA LYS A 32 15.51 -1.45 9.08
C LYS A 32 16.49 -0.97 8.01
N ILE A 33 16.00 -0.25 7.02
CA ILE A 33 16.84 0.33 5.97
C ILE A 33 17.80 1.35 6.57
N CYS A 34 17.31 2.23 7.43
CA CYS A 34 18.15 3.22 8.11
C CYS A 34 19.24 2.56 8.97
N GLU A 35 18.89 1.51 9.71
CA GLU A 35 19.84 0.76 10.52
C GLU A 35 20.92 0.09 9.65
N ALA A 36 20.51 -0.55 8.56
CA ALA A 36 21.42 -1.25 7.67
C ALA A 36 22.40 -0.30 6.97
N THR A 37 21.96 0.93 6.70
CA THR A 37 22.80 1.94 6.02
C THR A 37 23.55 2.84 6.98
N GLY A 38 23.26 2.75 8.29
CA GLY A 38 23.90 3.58 9.29
C GLY A 38 23.40 5.02 9.33
N ILE A 39 22.27 5.31 8.72
CA ILE A 39 21.70 6.65 8.69
C ILE A 39 20.81 6.87 9.93
N PRO A 40 20.99 7.99 10.68
CA PRO A 40 20.11 8.29 11.80
C PRO A 40 18.65 8.48 11.36
N TYR A 41 17.70 7.97 12.14
CA TYR A 41 16.28 8.10 11.84
C TYR A 41 15.83 9.55 11.69
N SER A 42 16.38 10.43 12.52
CA SER A 42 16.00 11.83 12.56
C SER A 42 16.64 12.69 11.47
N LYS A 43 17.52 12.13 10.66
CA LYS A 43 18.15 12.88 9.58
C LYS A 43 17.13 13.17 8.50
N LYS A 44 16.97 14.43 8.12
CA LYS A 44 16.01 14.81 7.09
C LYS A 44 16.50 14.36 5.71
N VAL A 45 15.55 14.06 4.84
CA VAL A 45 15.85 13.59 3.49
C VAL A 45 16.71 14.58 2.72
N LYS A 46 16.48 15.88 2.88
CA LYS A 46 17.27 16.92 2.22
C LYS A 46 18.74 16.93 2.63
N ASP A 47 19.07 16.37 3.79
CA ASP A 47 20.43 16.34 4.32
C ASP A 47 21.18 15.07 3.92
N LEU A 48 20.54 14.17 3.18
CA LEU A 48 21.16 12.94 2.71
C LEU A 48 22.12 13.22 1.55
N THR A 49 23.29 12.60 1.59
CA THR A 49 24.25 12.69 0.50
C THR A 49 23.92 11.70 -0.60
N ASP A 50 24.52 11.85 -1.78
CA ASP A 50 24.33 10.91 -2.88
C ASP A 50 24.80 9.49 -2.49
N ALA A 51 25.85 9.38 -1.69
CA ALA A 51 26.32 8.11 -1.19
C ALA A 51 25.28 7.45 -0.27
N ASP A 52 24.63 8.24 0.59
CA ASP A 52 23.57 7.73 1.45
C ASP A 52 22.37 7.24 0.63
N LEU A 53 22.00 7.98 -0.41
CA LEU A 53 20.92 7.59 -1.32
C LEU A 53 21.23 6.29 -2.05
N GLU A 54 22.47 6.10 -2.49
CA GLU A 54 22.88 4.85 -3.13
C GLU A 54 22.78 3.66 -2.18
N LYS A 55 23.21 3.82 -0.93
CA LYS A 55 23.07 2.78 0.09
C LYS A 55 21.61 2.41 0.33
N ILE A 56 20.75 3.42 0.39
CA ILE A 56 19.31 3.21 0.57
C ILE A 56 18.73 2.46 -0.61
N ARG A 57 19.10 2.83 -1.84
CA ARG A 57 18.65 2.15 -3.05
C ARG A 57 19.07 0.67 -3.06
N ASP A 58 20.29 0.37 -2.65
CA ASP A 58 20.78 -1.00 -2.57
C ASP A 58 19.97 -1.84 -1.57
N GLN A 59 19.61 -1.26 -0.42
CA GLN A 59 18.78 -1.95 0.56
C GLN A 59 17.35 -2.15 0.06
N ILE A 60 16.79 -1.17 -0.61
CA ILE A 60 15.44 -1.24 -1.16
C ILE A 60 15.33 -2.30 -2.23
N ALA A 61 16.38 -2.54 -3.00
CA ALA A 61 16.41 -3.56 -4.04
C ALA A 61 16.12 -4.98 -3.50
N GLN A 62 16.30 -5.20 -2.20
CA GLN A 62 16.01 -6.49 -1.56
C GLN A 62 14.52 -6.73 -1.31
N PHE A 63 13.70 -5.70 -1.46
CA PHE A 63 12.26 -5.78 -1.21
C PHE A 63 11.48 -5.72 -2.51
N THR A 64 10.34 -6.39 -2.55
CA THR A 64 9.36 -6.21 -3.62
C THR A 64 8.55 -4.95 -3.31
N ILE A 65 8.63 -3.95 -4.17
CA ILE A 65 7.99 -2.65 -3.94
C ILE A 65 7.30 -2.16 -5.20
N GLU A 66 6.51 -1.08 -5.05
CA GLU A 66 5.85 -0.33 -6.12
C GLU A 66 5.12 -1.23 -7.12
N GLY A 67 5.38 -1.05 -8.41
CA GLY A 67 4.69 -1.79 -9.47
C GLY A 67 4.82 -3.31 -9.35
N ASP A 68 5.98 -3.81 -8.95
CA ASP A 68 6.17 -5.24 -8.76
C ASP A 68 5.33 -5.78 -7.62
N LEU A 69 5.23 -5.05 -6.52
CA LEU A 69 4.38 -5.44 -5.40
C LEU A 69 2.89 -5.39 -5.77
N ARG A 70 2.48 -4.35 -6.47
CA ARG A 70 1.09 -4.24 -6.95
C ARG A 70 0.73 -5.38 -7.86
N ARG A 71 1.63 -5.74 -8.76
CA ARG A 71 1.45 -6.87 -9.67
C ARG A 71 1.34 -8.18 -8.90
N GLU A 72 2.22 -8.40 -7.94
CA GLU A 72 2.20 -9.60 -7.09
C GLU A 72 0.89 -9.71 -6.32
N THR A 73 0.43 -8.62 -5.70
CA THR A 73 -0.82 -8.58 -4.96
C THR A 73 -2.00 -8.91 -5.87
N THR A 74 -2.05 -8.31 -7.05
CA THR A 74 -3.11 -8.56 -8.03
C THR A 74 -3.12 -10.00 -8.49
N MET A 75 -1.95 -10.56 -8.75
CA MET A 75 -1.83 -11.96 -9.17
C MET A 75 -2.24 -12.93 -8.07
N ASN A 76 -1.91 -12.64 -6.82
CA ASN A 76 -2.31 -13.46 -5.67
C ASN A 76 -3.82 -13.48 -5.51
N ILE A 77 -4.47 -12.33 -5.66
CA ILE A 77 -5.93 -12.23 -5.58
C ILE A 77 -6.57 -12.98 -6.75
N LYS A 78 -6.04 -12.81 -7.95
CA LYS A 78 -6.54 -13.52 -9.13
C LYS A 78 -6.42 -15.03 -8.97
N ARG A 79 -5.32 -15.49 -8.40
CA ARG A 79 -5.12 -16.92 -8.14
C ARG A 79 -6.20 -17.46 -7.20
N LEU A 80 -6.54 -16.71 -6.15
CA LEU A 80 -7.61 -17.10 -5.23
C LEU A 80 -8.96 -17.21 -5.94
N MET A 81 -9.25 -16.28 -6.84
CA MET A 81 -10.47 -16.29 -7.64
C MET A 81 -10.50 -17.48 -8.59
N ASP A 82 -9.38 -17.77 -9.26
CA ASP A 82 -9.27 -18.88 -10.22
C ASP A 82 -9.43 -20.24 -9.54
N ILE A 83 -8.92 -20.37 -8.32
CA ILE A 83 -9.08 -21.60 -7.53
C ILE A 83 -10.53 -21.79 -7.11
N GLY A 84 -11.30 -20.72 -6.98
CA GLY A 84 -12.69 -20.78 -6.56
C GLY A 84 -12.87 -20.98 -5.06
N CYS A 85 -11.85 -20.67 -4.25
CA CYS A 85 -11.96 -20.78 -2.80
C CYS A 85 -12.83 -19.66 -2.23
N TYR A 86 -13.22 -19.80 -0.96
CA TYR A 86 -14.06 -18.80 -0.29
C TYR A 86 -13.46 -17.40 -0.34
N ARG A 87 -12.17 -17.26 -0.06
CA ARG A 87 -11.49 -15.96 -0.11
C ARG A 87 -11.56 -15.34 -1.50
N GLY A 88 -11.40 -16.15 -2.55
CA GLY A 88 -11.51 -15.68 -3.93
C GLY A 88 -12.91 -15.17 -4.25
N VAL A 89 -13.94 -15.88 -3.81
CA VAL A 89 -15.34 -15.47 -3.98
C VAL A 89 -15.58 -14.11 -3.30
N ARG A 90 -15.04 -13.92 -2.09
CA ARG A 90 -15.19 -12.66 -1.37
C ARG A 90 -14.51 -11.50 -2.11
N HIS A 91 -13.32 -11.72 -2.67
CA HIS A 91 -12.65 -10.71 -3.50
C HIS A 91 -13.45 -10.38 -4.75
N LYS A 92 -13.99 -11.38 -5.42
CA LYS A 92 -14.78 -11.21 -6.63
C LYS A 92 -16.03 -10.36 -6.38
N LYS A 93 -16.68 -10.56 -5.23
CA LYS A 93 -17.89 -9.83 -4.84
C LYS A 93 -17.60 -8.49 -4.19
N GLY A 94 -16.35 -8.16 -3.93
CA GLY A 94 -15.99 -6.93 -3.23
C GLY A 94 -16.40 -6.91 -1.77
N LEU A 95 -16.43 -8.05 -1.12
CA LEU A 95 -16.83 -8.20 0.28
C LEU A 95 -15.62 -8.47 1.18
N PRO A 96 -15.73 -8.20 2.50
CA PRO A 96 -14.64 -8.50 3.43
C PRO A 96 -14.24 -9.97 3.38
N VAL A 97 -12.94 -10.22 3.38
CA VAL A 97 -12.36 -11.56 3.21
C VAL A 97 -12.12 -12.26 4.54
N ARG A 98 -11.95 -11.49 5.63
CA ARG A 98 -11.53 -12.00 6.93
C ARG A 98 -12.68 -12.21 7.93
N GLY A 99 -13.86 -12.55 7.44
CA GLY A 99 -15.00 -12.87 8.30
C GLY A 99 -15.64 -11.69 9.01
N GLN A 100 -15.42 -10.50 8.52
CA GLN A 100 -15.98 -9.28 9.10
C GLN A 100 -17.48 -9.19 8.85
N ARG A 101 -18.16 -8.52 9.76
CA ARG A 101 -19.59 -8.31 9.65
C ARG A 101 -19.91 -7.40 8.46
N THR A 102 -20.87 -7.79 7.64
CA THR A 102 -21.22 -7.04 6.42
C THR A 102 -22.56 -6.31 6.51
N ARG A 103 -23.43 -6.70 7.46
CA ARG A 103 -24.77 -6.15 7.57
C ARG A 103 -24.79 -4.66 7.88
N THR A 104 -23.90 -4.21 8.76
CA THR A 104 -23.90 -2.82 9.24
C THR A 104 -22.67 -2.02 8.80
N ASN A 105 -21.56 -2.68 8.61
CA ASN A 105 -20.27 -2.04 8.35
C ASN A 105 -19.65 -2.60 7.06
N ALA A 106 -18.34 -2.71 7.00
CA ALA A 106 -17.58 -3.16 5.85
C ALA A 106 -17.56 -2.13 4.72
N ARG A 107 -17.58 -0.85 5.06
CA ARG A 107 -17.62 0.24 4.08
C ARG A 107 -16.35 0.33 3.24
N THR A 108 -15.22 -0.04 3.79
CA THR A 108 -13.93 -0.01 3.06
C THR A 108 -13.98 -0.87 1.80
N ARG A 109 -14.59 -2.04 1.89
CA ARG A 109 -14.71 -2.97 0.75
C ARG A 109 -15.96 -2.70 -0.08
N LYS A 110 -17.08 -2.42 0.57
CA LYS A 110 -18.36 -2.21 -0.11
C LYS A 110 -18.52 -0.80 -0.67
N GLY A 111 -17.70 0.13 -0.19
CA GLY A 111 -17.81 1.54 -0.53
C GLY A 111 -18.79 2.30 0.33
N PRO A 112 -18.93 3.62 0.11
CA PRO A 112 -19.87 4.45 0.87
C PRO A 112 -21.30 3.95 0.74
N ARG A 113 -22.11 4.23 1.76
CA ARG A 113 -23.54 3.91 1.71
C ARG A 113 -24.20 4.66 0.58
N LYS A 114 -25.04 3.94 -0.16
CA LYS A 114 -25.83 4.54 -1.23
C LYS A 114 -27.25 4.74 -0.71
N ALA A 115 -27.82 5.91 -0.97
CA ALA A 115 -29.21 6.17 -0.67
C ALA A 115 -30.09 5.27 -1.55
N VAL A 116 -31.11 4.68 -0.96
CA VAL A 116 -32.09 3.91 -1.72
C VAL A 116 -32.98 4.88 -2.47
N ARG A 117 -32.99 4.77 -3.79
CA ARG A 117 -33.88 5.57 -4.61
C ARG A 117 -35.22 4.86 -4.77
N LEU A 118 -36.25 5.52 -4.31
CA LEU A 118 -37.59 4.97 -4.41
C LEU A 118 -38.19 5.15 -5.79
N THR A 119 -37.54 5.88 -6.63
CA THR A 119 -37.96 6.07 -7.98
C THR A 119 -37.73 4.89 -8.88
N LYS A 120 -37.35 4.01 -8.38
CA LYS A 120 -37.16 2.90 -9.21
C LYS A 120 -38.28 2.05 -9.23
N SER A 121 -38.71 2.77 -9.07
CA SER A 121 -39.25 2.25 -8.68
C SER A 121 -40.14 2.48 -8.72
N ALA A 122 -39.99 3.12 -8.69
CA ALA A 122 -40.44 3.17 -8.59
C ALA A 122 -40.72 3.39 -9.05
N THR A 123 -40.44 3.66 -9.34
CA THR A 123 -40.53 3.64 -9.48
C THR A 123 -40.73 3.56 -9.77
N ALA A 124 -40.92 3.84 -9.90
CA ALA A 124 -40.98 3.57 -9.73
C ALA A 124 -41.32 3.55 -9.73
N ALA A 125 -41.70 3.82 -9.56
CA ALA A 125 -41.97 3.65 -9.29
C ALA A 125 -41.97 3.53 -9.58
#